data_2a3364026e658ec7a35f49d47c90cf03
#
_entry.id   2a3364026e658ec7a35f49d47c90cf03
#
_cell.length_a   1.000
_cell.length_b   1.000
_cell.length_c   1.000
_cell.angle_alpha   90.00
_cell.angle_beta   90.00
_cell.angle_gamma   90.00
#
_symmetry.space_group_name_H-M   'P 1'
#
loop_
_entity.id
_entity.type
_entity.pdbx_description
1 polymer ?
#
loop_
_entity_poly.entity_id
_entity_poly.type
_entity_poly.pdbx_seq_one_letter_code
_entity_poly.pdbx_strand_id
1 'polypeptide(L)'
;MERRKFEALVVRAIDNLPAEFQRKLENVDIVVEEWPTRGQLGRAKHIHPTQLLGLYQGVPQTKRGRGYGLVLPDKISIFQKPIEAQCRFGDEIEAKVGEVVRHEIAHHFGLDDETLRKIESEKRKRK
;
A
#
# COMPACT_ATOMS: atom_id res chain seq x y z
N MET A 1 16.63 -9.14 2.01
CA MET A 1 15.57 -10.16 1.79
C MET A 1 15.37 -10.38 0.31
N GLU A 2 15.16 -11.60 -0.11
CA GLU A 2 14.88 -11.89 -1.50
C GLU A 2 13.54 -11.28 -1.92
N ARG A 3 13.46 -10.83 -3.18
CA ARG A 3 12.24 -10.23 -3.71
C ARG A 3 11.03 -11.15 -3.53
N ARG A 4 11.20 -12.44 -3.79
CA ARG A 4 10.11 -13.41 -3.68
C ARG A 4 9.55 -13.48 -2.26
N LYS A 5 10.41 -13.47 -1.27
CA LYS A 5 9.98 -13.48 0.14
C LYS A 5 9.26 -12.20 0.50
N PHE A 6 9.77 -11.08 0.02
CA PHE A 6 9.14 -9.79 0.27
C PHE A 6 7.75 -9.72 -0.38
N GLU A 7 7.63 -10.19 -1.61
CA GLU A 7 6.34 -10.24 -2.30
C GLU A 7 5.32 -11.10 -1.54
N ALA A 8 5.77 -12.21 -0.95
CA ALA A 8 4.91 -13.07 -0.14
C ALA A 8 4.37 -12.32 1.09
N LEU A 9 5.17 -11.46 1.70
CA LEU A 9 4.72 -10.63 2.81
C LEU A 9 3.65 -9.63 2.37
N VAL A 10 3.80 -9.07 1.17
CA VAL A 10 2.80 -8.15 0.61
C VAL A 10 1.48 -8.89 0.38
N VAL A 11 1.53 -10.09 -0.21
CA VAL A 11 0.34 -10.91 -0.42
C VAL A 11 -0.35 -11.22 0.91
N ARG A 12 0.42 -11.60 1.92
CA ARG A 12 -0.12 -11.89 3.25
C ARG A 12 -0.79 -10.67 3.86
N ALA A 13 -0.20 -9.50 3.69
CA ALA A 13 -0.79 -8.26 4.19
C ALA A 13 -2.13 -7.97 3.52
N ILE A 14 -2.25 -8.22 2.22
CA ILE A 14 -3.49 -8.05 1.48
C ILE A 14 -4.53 -9.06 1.97
N ASP A 15 -4.13 -10.33 2.14
CA ASP A 15 -5.03 -11.38 2.59
C ASP A 15 -5.58 -11.13 4.00
N ASN A 16 -4.87 -10.36 4.81
CA ASN A 16 -5.30 -10.02 6.17
C ASN A 16 -6.24 -8.83 6.22
N LEU A 17 -6.52 -8.18 5.08
CA LEU A 17 -7.46 -7.07 5.04
C LEU A 17 -8.90 -7.57 5.20
N PRO A 18 -9.84 -6.71 5.67
CA PRO A 18 -11.25 -7.05 5.64
C PRO A 18 -11.69 -7.44 4.22
N ALA A 19 -12.59 -8.43 4.12
CA ALA A 19 -13.03 -8.96 2.84
C ALA A 19 -13.62 -7.88 1.92
N GLU A 20 -14.28 -6.89 2.47
CA GLU A 20 -14.85 -5.81 1.68
C GLU A 20 -13.79 -5.01 0.92
N PHE A 21 -12.60 -4.84 1.52
CA PHE A 21 -11.50 -4.15 0.85
C PHE A 21 -10.87 -5.03 -0.21
N GLN A 22 -10.72 -6.33 0.05
CA GLN A 22 -10.16 -7.25 -0.92
C GLN A 22 -10.99 -7.29 -2.21
N ARG A 23 -12.31 -7.32 -2.09
CA ARG A 23 -13.19 -7.34 -3.26
C ARG A 23 -13.06 -6.10 -4.12
N LYS A 24 -12.79 -4.95 -3.49
CA LYS A 24 -12.68 -3.68 -4.22
C LYS A 24 -11.32 -3.46 -4.85
N LEU A 25 -10.36 -4.36 -4.62
CA LEU A 25 -9.01 -4.23 -5.19
C LEU A 25 -8.85 -4.89 -6.55
N GLU A 26 -9.93 -5.36 -7.19
CA GLU A 26 -9.88 -6.08 -8.46
C GLU A 26 -9.18 -5.33 -9.58
N ASN A 27 -9.31 -4.01 -9.63
CA ASN A 27 -8.71 -3.19 -10.68
C ASN A 27 -7.50 -2.39 -10.19
N VAL A 28 -6.78 -2.94 -9.21
CA VAL A 28 -5.61 -2.27 -8.65
C VAL A 28 -4.39 -3.16 -8.85
N ASP A 29 -3.35 -2.61 -9.49
CA ASP A 29 -2.06 -3.28 -9.59
C ASP A 29 -1.26 -2.99 -8.33
N ILE A 30 -0.89 -4.04 -7.60
CA ILE A 30 -0.01 -3.90 -6.44
C ILE A 30 1.31 -4.52 -6.82
N VAL A 31 2.35 -3.70 -6.89
CA VAL A 31 3.67 -4.12 -7.36
C VAL A 31 4.74 -3.83 -6.31
N VAL A 32 5.77 -4.65 -6.31
CA VAL A 32 6.96 -4.44 -5.49
C VAL A 32 8.06 -3.87 -6.39
N GLU A 33 8.61 -2.75 -5.99
CA GLU A 33 9.73 -2.12 -6.68
C GLU A 33 10.90 -2.02 -5.71
N GLU A 34 12.12 -2.01 -6.24
CA GLU A 34 13.31 -1.95 -5.39
C GLU A 34 13.46 -0.58 -4.74
N TRP A 35 13.42 0.47 -5.56
CA TRP A 35 13.55 1.86 -5.14
C TRP A 35 12.54 2.74 -5.86
N PRO A 36 12.07 3.83 -5.23
CA PRO A 36 11.25 4.79 -5.96
C PRO A 36 12.06 5.51 -7.04
N THR A 37 11.39 5.85 -8.12
CA THR A 37 11.99 6.68 -9.18
C THR A 37 11.98 8.14 -8.75
N ARG A 38 12.73 8.98 -9.48
CA ARG A 38 12.71 10.43 -9.24
C ARG A 38 11.30 11.02 -9.40
N GLY A 39 10.57 10.54 -10.40
CA GLY A 39 9.21 10.99 -10.63
C GLY A 39 8.28 10.64 -9.47
N GLN A 40 8.43 9.43 -8.93
CA GLN A 40 7.64 9.00 -7.78
C GLN A 40 7.97 9.80 -6.53
N LEU A 41 9.25 10.07 -6.29
CA LEU A 41 9.68 10.90 -5.17
C LEU A 41 9.10 12.31 -5.28
N GLY A 42 9.09 12.88 -6.47
CA GLY A 42 8.53 14.19 -6.70
C GLY A 42 7.03 14.26 -6.43
N ARG A 43 6.27 13.24 -6.85
CA ARG A 43 4.84 13.15 -6.57
C ARG A 43 4.54 13.08 -5.09
N ALA A 44 5.35 12.34 -4.35
CA ALA A 44 5.18 12.16 -2.91
C ALA A 44 5.78 13.30 -2.10
N LYS A 45 6.44 14.26 -2.74
CA LYS A 45 7.10 15.40 -2.10
C LYS A 45 8.19 14.97 -1.11
N HIS A 46 8.84 13.86 -1.41
CA HIS A 46 10.00 13.39 -0.64
C HIS A 46 11.29 13.66 -1.41
N ILE A 47 12.36 13.90 -0.67
CA ILE A 47 13.68 14.17 -1.23
C ILE A 47 14.55 12.91 -1.22
N HIS A 48 14.49 12.15 -0.14
CA HIS A 48 15.30 10.95 0.05
C HIS A 48 14.56 9.68 -0.35
N PRO A 49 15.20 8.81 -1.17
CA PRO A 49 14.58 7.53 -1.55
C PRO A 49 14.17 6.67 -0.35
N THR A 50 14.91 6.74 0.76
CA THR A 50 14.61 5.93 1.95
C THR A 50 13.37 6.38 2.71
N GLN A 51 12.81 7.52 2.38
CA GLN A 51 11.63 8.06 3.06
C GLN A 51 10.31 7.59 2.45
N LEU A 52 10.34 7.13 1.20
CA LEU A 52 9.13 6.73 0.50
C LEU A 52 9.00 5.22 0.54
N LEU A 53 8.08 4.71 1.36
CA LEU A 53 7.89 3.27 1.57
C LEU A 53 6.85 2.67 0.65
N GLY A 54 5.88 3.47 0.23
CA GLY A 54 4.85 3.05 -0.72
C GLY A 54 4.24 4.26 -1.39
N LEU A 55 3.54 4.04 -2.50
CA LEU A 55 2.90 5.12 -3.24
C LEU A 55 1.68 4.62 -4.00
N TYR A 56 0.53 5.23 -3.72
CA TYR A 56 -0.67 5.05 -4.51
C TYR A 56 -0.64 6.03 -5.69
N GLN A 57 -0.87 5.53 -6.89
CA GLN A 57 -0.96 6.34 -8.11
C GLN A 57 -2.29 6.05 -8.80
N GLY A 58 -3.11 7.07 -8.91
CA GLY A 58 -4.43 6.94 -9.51
C GLY A 58 -5.40 7.95 -8.92
N VAL A 59 -6.69 7.72 -9.17
CA VAL A 59 -7.75 8.56 -8.61
C VAL A 59 -8.51 7.74 -7.55
N PRO A 60 -8.58 8.21 -6.29
CA PRO A 60 -9.34 7.50 -5.27
C PRO A 60 -10.78 7.23 -5.71
N GLN A 61 -11.33 6.07 -5.34
CA GLN A 61 -12.68 5.67 -5.76
C GLN A 61 -13.75 6.70 -5.40
N THR A 62 -13.59 7.39 -4.28
CA THR A 62 -14.53 8.41 -3.85
C THR A 62 -14.62 9.61 -4.79
N LYS A 63 -13.60 9.80 -5.64
CA LYS A 63 -13.53 10.92 -6.57
C LYS A 63 -13.79 10.53 -8.03
N ARG A 64 -14.06 9.26 -8.31
CA ARG A 64 -14.27 8.78 -9.67
C ARG A 64 -15.65 9.17 -10.16
N GLY A 65 -15.68 9.76 -11.35
CA GLY A 65 -16.93 10.13 -12.02
C GLY A 65 -17.18 9.26 -13.24
N ARG A 66 -18.23 9.62 -14.00
CA ARG A 66 -18.70 8.84 -15.14
C ARG A 66 -17.69 8.73 -16.29
N GLY A 67 -16.76 9.67 -16.42
CA GLY A 67 -15.79 9.68 -17.51
C GLY A 67 -14.52 8.89 -17.26
N TYR A 68 -14.44 8.19 -16.14
CA TYR A 68 -13.20 7.56 -15.70
C TYR A 68 -12.88 6.23 -16.42
N GLY A 69 -13.80 5.65 -17.16
CA GLY A 69 -13.71 4.28 -17.64
C GLY A 69 -12.58 3.93 -18.60
N LEU A 70 -11.87 4.91 -19.18
CA LEU A 70 -10.81 4.66 -20.15
C LEU A 70 -9.40 4.87 -19.58
N VAL A 71 -9.28 4.99 -18.28
CA VAL A 71 -8.01 5.26 -17.61
C VAL A 71 -7.34 3.95 -17.21
N LEU A 72 -6.01 3.95 -17.15
CA LEU A 72 -5.24 2.81 -16.66
C LEU A 72 -5.65 2.45 -15.23
N PRO A 73 -5.51 1.17 -14.84
CA PRO A 73 -5.80 0.77 -13.46
C PRO A 73 -4.98 1.56 -12.46
N ASP A 74 -5.51 1.72 -11.26
CA ASP A 74 -4.77 2.30 -10.16
C ASP A 74 -3.58 1.40 -9.83
N LYS A 75 -2.50 2.00 -9.34
CA LYS A 75 -1.28 1.28 -9.02
C LYS A 75 -0.84 1.62 -7.61
N ILE A 76 -0.51 0.60 -6.84
CA ILE A 76 0.12 0.76 -5.54
C ILE A 76 1.51 0.15 -5.63
N SER A 77 2.53 0.97 -5.42
CA SER A 77 3.92 0.54 -5.40
C SER A 77 4.38 0.38 -3.95
N ILE A 78 5.04 -0.74 -3.66
CA ILE A 78 5.62 -1.01 -2.34
C ILE A 78 7.12 -1.08 -2.56
N PHE A 79 7.88 -0.23 -1.88
CA PHE A 79 9.31 -0.10 -2.13
C PHE A 79 10.11 -0.93 -1.14
N GLN A 80 10.73 -1.99 -1.63
CA GLN A 80 11.40 -2.99 -0.80
C GLN A 80 12.59 -2.42 -0.02
N LYS A 81 13.52 -1.76 -0.70
CA LYS A 81 14.74 -1.28 -0.06
C LYS A 81 14.50 -0.20 0.99
N PRO A 82 13.65 0.80 0.74
CA PRO A 82 13.29 1.76 1.79
C PRO A 82 12.69 1.11 3.03
N ILE A 83 11.80 0.13 2.85
CA ILE A 83 11.20 -0.58 3.99
C ILE A 83 12.28 -1.34 4.76
N GLU A 84 13.13 -2.09 4.06
CA GLU A 84 14.21 -2.84 4.71
C GLU A 84 15.16 -1.92 5.47
N ALA A 85 15.41 -0.71 4.95
CA ALA A 85 16.31 0.24 5.59
C ALA A 85 15.80 0.74 6.94
N GLN A 86 14.50 0.65 7.18
CA GLN A 86 13.89 1.05 8.46
C GLN A 86 13.76 -0.11 9.45
N CYS A 87 14.15 -1.29 9.06
CA CYS A 87 13.96 -2.50 9.86
C CYS A 87 15.30 -3.17 10.18
N ARG A 88 15.37 -3.84 11.33
CA ARG A 88 16.56 -4.59 11.75
C ARG A 88 16.40 -6.09 11.54
N PHE A 89 15.19 -6.61 11.70
CA PHE A 89 14.92 -8.05 11.66
C PHE A 89 13.75 -8.36 10.75
N GLY A 90 13.64 -9.62 10.33
CA GLY A 90 12.60 -10.04 9.38
C GLY A 90 11.17 -9.83 9.87
N ASP A 91 10.91 -10.01 11.16
CA ASP A 91 9.58 -9.78 11.73
C ASP A 91 9.20 -8.30 11.71
N GLU A 92 10.17 -7.40 11.85
CA GLU A 92 9.92 -5.97 11.70
C GLU A 92 9.55 -5.62 10.25
N ILE A 93 10.17 -6.30 9.29
CA ILE A 93 9.85 -6.11 7.87
C ILE A 93 8.40 -6.49 7.59
N GLU A 94 7.96 -7.65 8.10
CA GLU A 94 6.57 -8.09 7.94
C GLU A 94 5.58 -7.08 8.49
N ALA A 95 5.83 -6.58 9.71
CA ALA A 95 4.97 -5.59 10.34
C ALA A 95 4.93 -4.28 9.54
N LYS A 96 6.10 -3.84 9.06
CA LYS A 96 6.19 -2.61 8.28
C LYS A 96 5.49 -2.74 6.93
N VAL A 97 5.65 -3.87 6.25
CA VAL A 97 4.94 -4.14 5.00
C VAL A 97 3.43 -4.05 5.22
N GLY A 98 2.91 -4.67 6.28
CA GLY A 98 1.50 -4.60 6.60
C GLY A 98 1.02 -3.17 6.80
N GLU A 99 1.78 -2.37 7.55
CA GLU A 99 1.46 -0.97 7.79
C GLU A 99 1.42 -0.16 6.48
N VAL A 100 2.42 -0.33 5.63
CA VAL A 100 2.52 0.40 4.36
C VAL A 100 1.37 0.01 3.43
N VAL A 101 1.10 -1.29 3.30
CA VAL A 101 0.00 -1.78 2.45
C VAL A 101 -1.33 -1.18 2.89
N ARG A 102 -1.63 -1.20 4.20
CA ARG A 102 -2.87 -0.64 4.72
C ARG A 102 -2.98 0.86 4.44
N HIS A 103 -1.88 1.57 4.60
CA HIS A 103 -1.84 3.01 4.37
C HIS A 103 -2.14 3.37 2.91
N GLU A 104 -1.50 2.66 1.96
CA GLU A 104 -1.71 2.94 0.54
C GLU A 104 -3.09 2.51 0.07
N ILE A 105 -3.63 1.46 0.62
CA ILE A 105 -5.00 1.03 0.31
C ILE A 105 -6.01 2.06 0.83
N ALA A 106 -5.75 2.64 2.00
CA ALA A 106 -6.58 3.72 2.51
C ALA A 106 -6.63 4.89 1.53
N HIS A 107 -5.50 5.23 0.90
CA HIS A 107 -5.47 6.27 -0.14
C HIS A 107 -6.36 5.90 -1.32
N HIS A 108 -6.32 4.64 -1.76
CA HIS A 108 -7.16 4.17 -2.87
C HIS A 108 -8.65 4.34 -2.58
N PHE A 109 -9.07 4.13 -1.33
CA PHE A 109 -10.47 4.30 -0.92
C PHE A 109 -10.79 5.72 -0.48
N GLY A 110 -9.82 6.62 -0.47
CA GLY A 110 -10.02 7.98 0.00
C GLY A 110 -10.26 8.07 1.50
N LEU A 111 -9.75 7.11 2.26
CA LEU A 111 -9.88 7.08 3.72
C LEU A 111 -8.68 7.73 4.38
N ASP A 112 -8.90 8.33 5.55
CA ASP A 112 -7.81 8.80 6.36
C ASP A 112 -7.31 7.68 7.28
N ASP A 113 -6.15 7.91 7.91
CA ASP A 113 -5.53 6.91 8.77
C ASP A 113 -6.37 6.59 9.99
N GLU A 114 -7.09 7.57 10.51
CA GLU A 114 -7.94 7.39 11.68
C GLU A 114 -9.09 6.43 11.39
N THR A 115 -9.77 6.63 10.25
CA THR A 115 -10.85 5.76 9.83
C THR A 115 -10.36 4.33 9.64
N LEU A 116 -9.20 4.18 9.00
CA LEU A 116 -8.61 2.86 8.78
C LEU A 116 -8.30 2.17 10.10
N ARG A 117 -7.74 2.87 11.06
CA ARG A 117 -7.45 2.30 12.38
C ARG A 117 -8.71 1.82 13.09
N LYS A 118 -9.80 2.57 12.98
CA LYS A 118 -11.08 2.16 13.57
C LYS A 118 -11.58 0.86 12.96
N ILE A 119 -11.53 0.73 11.65
CA ILE A 119 -11.95 -0.49 10.96
C ILE A 119 -11.12 -1.68 11.42
N GLU A 120 -9.80 -1.52 11.51
CA GLU A 120 -8.90 -2.58 11.96
C GLU A 120 -9.14 -2.96 13.42
N SER A 121 -9.41 -1.97 14.27
CA SER A 121 -9.71 -2.20 15.68
C SER A 121 -10.96 -3.05 15.84
N GLU A 122 -12.01 -2.76 15.07
CA GLU A 122 -13.24 -3.55 15.09
C GLU A 122 -12.98 -4.98 14.62
N LYS A 123 -12.17 -5.16 13.60
CA LYS A 123 -11.79 -6.49 13.12
C LYS A 123 -11.11 -7.29 14.22
N ARG A 124 -10.21 -6.69 14.99
CA ARG A 124 -9.53 -7.36 16.09
C ARG A 124 -10.50 -7.78 17.19
N LYS A 125 -11.50 -6.96 17.48
CA LYS A 125 -12.49 -7.26 18.52
C LYS A 125 -13.38 -8.44 18.14
N ARG A 126 -13.55 -8.73 16.85
CA ARG A 126 -14.38 -9.82 16.37
C ARG A 126 -13.67 -11.17 16.41
N LYS A 127 -12.41 -11.20 16.69
CA LYS A 127 -11.67 -12.45 16.90
C LYS A 127 -11.82 -12.89 18.36
#